data_a16c2cbf6d03b210cdf116a696c0ac29
#
_entry.id   a16c2cbf6d03b210cdf116a696c0ac29
#
_cell.length_a   1.000
_cell.length_b   1.000
_cell.length_c   1.000
_cell.angle_alpha   90.00
_cell.angle_beta   90.00
_cell.angle_gamma   90.00
#
_symmetry.space_group_name_H-M   'P 1'
#
loop_
_entity.id
_entity.type
_entity.pdbx_description
1 polymer ?
#
loop_
_entity_poly.entity_id
_entity_poly.type
_entity_poly.pdbx_seq_one_letter_code
_entity_poly.pdbx_strand_id
1 'polypeptide(L)'
;MSSEAGLAKQYQRKTDKQHILDNPDTYIGSVENIDADMWIYDDDSQRIVQKNIHYIPGLYKLYDEGIVNSRDHVMRMIQSPILDKRFVSYINTTVQDDGTIIFSNDGNGIDIAKHPEYDIWIPELIFGHLRTSTNYDKNEKRIVGGKNGFGFKLALIWSTYGRIETLDHTRGLKYVQEFRNNLNVIEPPTITKVPKTSKPYTKVIFKPDYQRFGIPGLSKDMVGLLKKRAFDIAAVTDHSIKKVKIGFNEDLVPVKSFQHYVDMYVGSKTETKRIYESKDERWEYAIALAPNHEFTQVSFVNGICTFKGGKHVDYIMNQITRKLCDYIEKRKKVKVSPTSIKEQLMVFIRCDIENPAFDSQTKDYMNTPVAKFGSSCTVSDGFVEKVAKMGVMDVACSLTEAKENKAAKKTDGSKTKNVRGIANFIDANQSGTVNSKDCILILCEGLSALSGIVSGLSSEDRNTIGIYPLKGKLLNVRGEQIKKIADNKEITDIKKILGLETGCEYQNLGDVHKHLRYGK
;
A
#
# COMPACT_ATOMS: atom_id res chain seq x y z
N MET A 1 -3.02 -51.60 15.65
CA MET A 1 -4.22 -50.79 16.02
C MET A 1 -3.75 -49.77 17.05
N SER A 2 -4.00 -48.49 16.82
CA SER A 2 -3.71 -47.42 17.79
C SER A 2 -4.58 -47.63 19.03
N SER A 3 -4.01 -47.54 20.24
CA SER A 3 -4.76 -47.64 21.49
C SER A 3 -5.83 -46.54 21.58
N GLU A 4 -6.94 -46.76 22.31
CA GLU A 4 -7.98 -45.74 22.53
C GLU A 4 -7.40 -44.43 23.04
N ALA A 5 -6.40 -44.49 23.92
CA ALA A 5 -5.66 -43.33 24.41
C ALA A 5 -4.84 -42.64 23.30
N GLY A 6 -4.34 -43.39 22.32
CA GLY A 6 -3.66 -42.86 21.13
C GLY A 6 -4.62 -42.15 20.20
N LEU A 7 -5.81 -42.70 19.97
CA LEU A 7 -6.87 -42.08 19.18
C LEU A 7 -7.38 -40.80 19.84
N ALA A 8 -7.59 -40.80 21.15
CA ALA A 8 -8.02 -39.61 21.89
C ALA A 8 -6.99 -38.45 21.83
N LYS A 9 -5.68 -38.78 21.80
CA LYS A 9 -4.62 -37.76 21.58
C LYS A 9 -4.54 -37.31 20.12
N GLN A 10 -4.83 -38.19 19.16
CA GLN A 10 -4.74 -37.89 17.72
C GLN A 10 -5.93 -37.05 17.24
N TYR A 11 -7.13 -37.29 17.76
CA TYR A 11 -8.37 -36.61 17.36
C TYR A 11 -8.95 -35.83 18.53
N GLN A 12 -8.55 -34.53 18.64
CA GLN A 12 -8.98 -33.64 19.71
C GLN A 12 -10.04 -32.67 19.23
N ARG A 13 -11.08 -32.46 20.03
CA ARG A 13 -12.06 -31.38 19.86
C ARG A 13 -11.72 -30.24 20.83
N LYS A 14 -11.49 -29.05 20.29
CA LYS A 14 -11.26 -27.82 21.08
C LYS A 14 -12.53 -26.98 21.13
N THR A 15 -12.71 -26.26 22.24
CA THR A 15 -13.69 -25.18 22.30
C THR A 15 -13.28 -24.03 21.39
N ASP A 16 -14.23 -23.17 20.95
CA ASP A 16 -13.91 -21.99 20.13
C ASP A 16 -12.85 -21.10 20.81
N LYS A 17 -12.94 -20.88 22.12
CA LYS A 17 -11.95 -20.09 22.88
C LYS A 17 -10.57 -20.71 22.86
N GLN A 18 -10.48 -22.03 23.11
CA GLN A 18 -9.20 -22.73 23.07
C GLN A 18 -8.61 -22.71 21.66
N HIS A 19 -9.43 -22.89 20.63
CA HIS A 19 -8.98 -22.80 19.25
C HIS A 19 -8.41 -21.41 18.91
N ILE A 20 -9.04 -20.34 19.40
CA ILE A 20 -8.58 -18.95 19.21
C ILE A 20 -7.22 -18.72 19.90
N LEU A 21 -7.03 -19.24 21.10
CA LEU A 21 -5.78 -19.09 21.85
C LEU A 21 -4.63 -19.92 21.28
N ASP A 22 -4.93 -21.09 20.73
CA ASP A 22 -3.94 -22.00 20.15
C ASP A 22 -3.59 -21.68 18.69
N ASN A 23 -4.44 -20.93 17.99
CA ASN A 23 -4.26 -20.60 16.57
C ASN A 23 -4.41 -19.08 16.34
N PRO A 24 -3.55 -18.24 16.95
CA PRO A 24 -3.67 -16.77 16.88
C PRO A 24 -3.64 -16.22 15.45
N ASP A 25 -2.83 -16.81 14.57
CA ASP A 25 -2.65 -16.34 13.18
C ASP A 25 -3.97 -16.27 12.41
N THR A 26 -4.91 -17.16 12.71
CA THR A 26 -6.23 -17.19 12.08
C THR A 26 -7.11 -16.00 12.51
N TYR A 27 -6.91 -15.45 13.72
CA TYR A 27 -7.85 -14.51 14.35
C TYR A 27 -7.29 -13.13 14.59
N ILE A 28 -6.06 -13.03 15.10
CA ILE A 28 -5.43 -11.77 15.49
C ILE A 28 -4.10 -11.51 14.76
N GLY A 29 -3.53 -12.52 14.11
CA GLY A 29 -2.20 -12.48 13.50
C GLY A 29 -1.13 -13.00 14.45
N SER A 30 0.14 -12.86 14.07
CA SER A 30 1.27 -13.38 14.82
C SER A 30 1.33 -12.80 16.24
N VAL A 31 1.63 -13.67 17.19
CA VAL A 31 1.93 -13.31 18.59
C VAL A 31 3.42 -13.22 18.87
N GLU A 32 4.24 -13.48 17.86
CA GLU A 32 5.69 -13.30 17.93
C GLU A 32 6.04 -11.81 17.91
N ASN A 33 7.09 -11.47 18.67
CA ASN A 33 7.67 -10.13 18.62
C ASN A 33 8.55 -10.01 17.38
N ILE A 34 8.19 -9.17 16.43
CA ILE A 34 8.87 -9.02 15.15
C ILE A 34 9.44 -7.62 14.97
N ASP A 35 10.54 -7.55 14.23
CA ASP A 35 11.13 -6.29 13.76
C ASP A 35 10.43 -5.86 12.47
N ALA A 36 9.95 -4.62 12.44
CA ALA A 36 9.36 -4.05 11.24
C ALA A 36 9.51 -2.53 11.18
N ASP A 37 9.61 -2.03 9.96
CA ASP A 37 9.55 -0.60 9.69
C ASP A 37 8.10 -0.13 9.74
N MET A 38 7.74 0.56 10.81
CA MET A 38 6.38 1.01 11.06
C MET A 38 6.30 2.53 11.15
N TRP A 39 5.18 3.07 10.74
CA TRP A 39 4.84 4.46 11.00
C TRP A 39 4.31 4.58 12.42
N ILE A 40 5.00 5.37 13.25
CA ILE A 40 4.61 5.66 14.64
C ILE A 40 4.50 7.17 14.86
N TYR A 41 3.72 7.56 15.88
CA TYR A 41 3.74 8.95 16.33
C TYR A 41 4.93 9.15 17.27
N ASP A 42 5.76 10.11 16.94
CA ASP A 42 6.91 10.51 17.73
C ASP A 42 6.59 11.80 18.50
N ASP A 43 6.60 11.70 19.84
CA ASP A 43 6.26 12.82 20.71
C ASP A 43 7.29 13.95 20.68
N ASP A 44 8.54 13.63 20.39
CA ASP A 44 9.63 14.61 20.39
C ASP A 44 9.53 15.53 19.17
N SER A 45 9.27 14.97 18.00
CA SER A 45 9.09 15.73 16.74
C SER A 45 7.65 16.16 16.50
N GLN A 46 6.68 15.62 17.22
CA GLN A 46 5.23 15.79 17.01
C GLN A 46 4.79 15.42 15.57
N ARG A 47 5.43 14.39 15.00
CA ARG A 47 5.19 13.92 13.63
C ARG A 47 4.97 12.40 13.60
N ILE A 48 4.45 11.93 12.48
CA ILE A 48 4.40 10.50 12.18
C ILE A 48 5.66 10.17 11.38
N VAL A 49 6.51 9.33 11.96
CA VAL A 49 7.82 8.96 11.41
C VAL A 49 7.90 7.47 11.16
N GLN A 50 8.67 7.08 10.16
CA GLN A 50 8.99 5.67 9.93
C GLN A 50 10.15 5.29 10.84
N LYS A 51 9.96 4.22 11.61
CA LYS A 51 10.97 3.72 12.54
C LYS A 51 10.94 2.19 12.52
N ASN A 52 12.12 1.57 12.58
CA ASN A 52 12.22 0.14 12.86
C ASN A 52 11.89 -0.10 14.33
N ILE A 53 10.86 -0.87 14.59
CA ILE A 53 10.38 -1.16 15.94
C ILE A 53 10.16 -2.65 16.15
N HIS A 54 10.27 -3.07 17.41
CA HIS A 54 9.79 -4.38 17.83
C HIS A 54 8.31 -4.26 18.21
N TYR A 55 7.45 -5.04 17.58
CA TYR A 55 6.03 -5.07 17.92
C TYR A 55 5.40 -6.45 17.71
N ILE A 56 4.25 -6.66 18.32
CA ILE A 56 3.48 -7.89 18.21
C ILE A 56 2.20 -7.61 17.40
N PRO A 57 2.09 -8.12 16.16
CA PRO A 57 0.93 -7.88 15.28
C PRO A 57 -0.41 -8.21 15.94
N GLY A 58 -0.50 -9.35 16.62
CA GLY A 58 -1.71 -9.77 17.32
C GLY A 58 -2.15 -8.80 18.41
N LEU A 59 -1.20 -8.31 19.22
CA LEU A 59 -1.50 -7.34 20.26
C LEU A 59 -1.96 -5.99 19.68
N TYR A 60 -1.29 -5.51 18.61
CA TYR A 60 -1.73 -4.34 17.86
C TYR A 60 -3.16 -4.53 17.33
N LYS A 61 -3.49 -5.72 16.81
CA LYS A 61 -4.82 -6.03 16.28
C LYS A 61 -5.91 -5.97 17.34
N LEU A 62 -5.65 -6.39 18.57
CA LEU A 62 -6.62 -6.28 19.66
C LEU A 62 -6.98 -4.82 19.95
N TYR A 63 -5.99 -3.92 19.92
CA TYR A 63 -6.22 -2.48 20.05
C TYR A 63 -7.00 -1.92 18.84
N ASP A 64 -6.59 -2.29 17.62
CA ASP A 64 -7.23 -1.85 16.38
C ASP A 64 -8.73 -2.18 16.35
N GLU A 65 -9.11 -3.38 16.75
CA GLU A 65 -10.53 -3.79 16.81
C GLU A 65 -11.34 -2.89 17.77
N GLY A 66 -10.77 -2.47 18.89
CA GLY A 66 -11.46 -1.60 19.85
C GLY A 66 -11.69 -0.19 19.30
N ILE A 67 -10.66 0.44 18.77
CA ILE A 67 -10.76 1.81 18.28
C ILE A 67 -11.62 1.90 17.00
N VAL A 68 -11.55 0.88 16.12
CA VAL A 68 -12.40 0.78 14.93
C VAL A 68 -13.87 0.62 15.32
N ASN A 69 -14.20 -0.16 16.35
CA ASN A 69 -15.57 -0.29 16.82
C ASN A 69 -16.15 1.05 17.31
N SER A 70 -15.33 1.89 17.95
CA SER A 70 -15.76 3.25 18.34
C SER A 70 -16.06 4.13 17.13
N ARG A 71 -15.23 4.06 16.08
CA ARG A 71 -15.49 4.72 14.78
C ARG A 71 -16.75 4.18 14.11
N ASP A 72 -16.93 2.87 14.10
CA ASP A 72 -18.12 2.23 13.52
C ASP A 72 -19.40 2.68 14.22
N HIS A 73 -19.32 2.95 15.54
CA HIS A 73 -20.45 3.51 16.27
C HIS A 73 -20.80 4.92 15.81
N VAL A 74 -19.82 5.76 15.48
CA VAL A 74 -20.07 7.07 14.82
C VAL A 74 -20.90 6.89 13.56
N MET A 75 -20.48 5.99 12.69
CA MET A 75 -21.16 5.76 11.41
C MET A 75 -22.56 5.19 11.61
N ARG A 76 -22.74 4.26 12.55
CA ARG A 76 -24.07 3.75 12.91
C ARG A 76 -25.01 4.86 13.39
N MET A 77 -24.53 5.79 14.24
CA MET A 77 -25.36 6.89 14.72
C MET A 77 -25.69 7.90 13.61
N ILE A 78 -24.80 8.13 12.68
CA ILE A 78 -25.06 8.98 11.50
C ILE A 78 -26.17 8.34 10.64
N GLN A 79 -26.09 7.05 10.37
CA GLN A 79 -27.01 6.31 9.49
C GLN A 79 -28.32 5.88 10.19
N SER A 80 -28.36 5.89 11.53
CA SER A 80 -29.52 5.43 12.30
C SER A 80 -30.76 6.27 12.03
N PRO A 81 -31.94 5.64 11.79
CA PRO A 81 -33.21 6.35 11.64
C PRO A 81 -33.83 6.78 12.96
N ILE A 82 -33.26 6.41 14.11
CA ILE A 82 -33.81 6.70 15.45
C ILE A 82 -33.84 8.22 15.66
N LEU A 83 -35.02 8.76 16.03
CA LEU A 83 -35.23 10.20 16.19
C LEU A 83 -34.52 10.77 17.42
N ASP A 84 -34.50 10.08 18.56
CA ASP A 84 -33.83 10.49 19.82
C ASP A 84 -32.39 9.94 19.93
N LYS A 85 -31.71 9.78 18.80
CA LYS A 85 -30.31 9.35 18.81
C LYS A 85 -29.39 10.44 19.32
N ARG A 86 -28.37 10.02 20.04
CA ARG A 86 -27.26 10.87 20.46
C ARG A 86 -26.06 10.59 19.57
N PHE A 87 -25.62 11.57 18.80
CA PHE A 87 -24.42 11.45 17.98
C PHE A 87 -23.18 11.30 18.85
N VAL A 88 -22.25 10.47 18.41
CA VAL A 88 -20.90 10.44 19.00
C VAL A 88 -20.22 11.76 18.70
N SER A 89 -19.70 12.41 19.73
CA SER A 89 -18.94 13.66 19.62
C SER A 89 -17.52 13.55 20.14
N TYR A 90 -17.23 12.49 20.91
CA TYR A 90 -15.92 12.26 21.50
C TYR A 90 -15.61 10.75 21.58
N ILE A 91 -14.40 10.38 21.15
CA ILE A 91 -13.81 9.06 21.35
C ILE A 91 -12.48 9.29 22.07
N ASN A 92 -12.22 8.54 23.13
CA ASN A 92 -10.94 8.54 23.81
C ASN A 92 -10.38 7.15 23.96
N THR A 93 -9.07 7.02 23.81
CA THR A 93 -8.33 5.80 24.09
C THR A 93 -7.26 6.09 25.13
N THR A 94 -7.16 5.23 26.15
CA THR A 94 -6.18 5.39 27.20
C THR A 94 -5.34 4.12 27.31
N VAL A 95 -4.04 4.29 27.39
CA VAL A 95 -3.07 3.25 27.71
C VAL A 95 -2.46 3.61 29.04
N GLN A 96 -2.78 2.84 30.08
CA GLN A 96 -2.29 3.08 31.44
C GLN A 96 -0.87 2.52 31.62
N ASP A 97 -0.16 2.99 32.62
CA ASP A 97 1.21 2.56 32.91
C ASP A 97 1.32 1.05 33.21
N ASP A 98 0.25 0.46 33.79
CA ASP A 98 0.18 -0.99 34.03
C ASP A 98 -0.18 -1.82 32.79
N GLY A 99 -0.28 -1.17 31.63
CA GLY A 99 -0.64 -1.78 30.35
C GLY A 99 -2.13 -2.00 30.15
N THR A 100 -2.99 -1.52 31.04
CA THR A 100 -4.44 -1.57 30.83
C THR A 100 -4.85 -0.61 29.71
N ILE A 101 -5.70 -1.09 28.79
CA ILE A 101 -6.19 -0.32 27.63
C ILE A 101 -7.67 -0.02 27.84
N ILE A 102 -8.06 1.23 27.57
CA ILE A 102 -9.42 1.73 27.74
C ILE A 102 -9.87 2.40 26.45
N PHE A 103 -11.04 2.01 25.95
CA PHE A 103 -11.76 2.73 24.91
C PHE A 103 -13.02 3.33 25.49
N SER A 104 -13.30 4.58 25.19
CA SER A 104 -14.54 5.24 25.59
C SER A 104 -15.08 6.11 24.47
N ASN A 105 -16.37 6.12 24.30
CA ASN A 105 -17.07 7.06 23.43
C ASN A 105 -18.40 7.49 24.04
N ASP A 106 -18.81 8.70 23.78
CA ASP A 106 -20.18 9.17 23.98
C ASP A 106 -21.10 8.70 22.84
N GLY A 107 -22.28 9.23 22.75
CA GLY A 107 -23.31 8.79 21.83
C GLY A 107 -24.25 7.78 22.50
N ASN A 108 -25.15 7.13 21.75
CA ASN A 108 -26.01 6.14 22.34
C ASN A 108 -25.21 5.04 23.04
N GLY A 109 -25.63 4.65 24.23
CA GLY A 109 -25.14 3.42 24.86
C GLY A 109 -25.69 2.18 24.16
N ILE A 110 -25.25 1.01 24.64
CA ILE A 110 -25.77 -0.29 24.23
C ILE A 110 -27.12 -0.51 24.93
N ASP A 111 -28.07 -1.08 24.21
CA ASP A 111 -29.38 -1.44 24.76
C ASP A 111 -29.25 -2.35 25.99
N ILE A 112 -29.69 -1.89 27.15
CA ILE A 112 -29.69 -2.68 28.40
C ILE A 112 -31.03 -3.40 28.50
N ALA A 113 -31.16 -4.48 27.75
CA ALA A 113 -32.30 -5.37 27.72
C ALA A 113 -31.83 -6.81 27.58
N LYS A 114 -32.66 -7.78 27.93
CA LYS A 114 -32.40 -9.20 27.65
C LYS A 114 -32.79 -9.53 26.21
N HIS A 115 -31.99 -10.37 25.57
CA HIS A 115 -32.33 -10.90 24.25
C HIS A 115 -33.53 -11.85 24.34
N PRO A 116 -34.54 -11.70 23.49
CA PRO A 116 -35.78 -12.47 23.63
C PRO A 116 -35.62 -14.00 23.56
N GLU A 117 -34.67 -14.47 22.74
CA GLU A 117 -34.47 -15.92 22.53
C GLU A 117 -33.47 -16.53 23.54
N TYR A 118 -32.44 -15.77 23.95
CA TYR A 118 -31.33 -16.33 24.74
C TYR A 118 -31.42 -16.00 26.23
N ASP A 119 -32.31 -15.09 26.63
CA ASP A 119 -32.47 -14.58 28.01
C ASP A 119 -31.14 -14.01 28.60
N ILE A 120 -30.23 -13.59 27.75
CA ILE A 120 -28.93 -12.99 28.08
C ILE A 120 -29.01 -11.48 27.85
N TRP A 121 -28.36 -10.68 28.70
CA TRP A 121 -28.25 -9.24 28.50
C TRP A 121 -27.54 -8.90 27.18
N ILE A 122 -28.06 -7.97 26.39
CA ILE A 122 -27.47 -7.59 25.11
C ILE A 122 -26.00 -7.20 25.24
N PRO A 123 -25.55 -6.40 26.24
CA PRO A 123 -24.13 -6.15 26.43
C PRO A 123 -23.30 -7.42 26.66
N GLU A 124 -23.79 -8.35 27.50
CA GLU A 124 -23.13 -9.64 27.73
C GLU A 124 -23.06 -10.47 26.45
N LEU A 125 -24.15 -10.52 25.68
CA LEU A 125 -24.20 -11.23 24.40
C LEU A 125 -23.16 -10.68 23.41
N ILE A 126 -23.00 -9.35 23.35
CA ILE A 126 -22.05 -8.69 22.45
C ILE A 126 -20.61 -8.97 22.85
N PHE A 127 -20.24 -8.96 24.13
CA PHE A 127 -18.87 -9.04 24.59
C PHE A 127 -18.46 -10.42 25.11
N GLY A 128 -19.39 -11.16 25.70
CA GLY A 128 -19.12 -12.44 26.35
C GLY A 128 -19.30 -13.67 25.46
N HIS A 129 -20.06 -13.57 24.37
CA HIS A 129 -20.43 -14.73 23.55
C HIS A 129 -19.94 -14.59 22.11
N LEU A 130 -19.21 -15.61 21.63
CA LEU A 130 -18.71 -15.67 20.25
C LEU A 130 -19.87 -15.79 19.23
N ARG A 131 -19.58 -15.42 17.98
CA ARG A 131 -20.52 -15.53 16.86
C ARG A 131 -21.83 -14.74 17.06
N THR A 132 -21.74 -13.59 17.71
CA THR A 132 -22.82 -12.63 17.85
C THR A 132 -22.45 -11.31 17.18
N SER A 133 -23.29 -10.81 16.30
CA SER A 133 -23.04 -9.56 15.55
C SER A 133 -24.36 -8.93 15.14
N THR A 134 -24.39 -7.61 15.12
CA THR A 134 -25.46 -6.83 14.50
C THR A 134 -25.30 -6.73 12.98
N ASN A 135 -24.25 -7.32 12.41
CA ASN A 135 -23.85 -7.16 11.01
C ASN A 135 -24.03 -8.43 10.16
N TYR A 136 -24.89 -9.38 10.57
CA TYR A 136 -25.10 -10.64 9.83
C TYR A 136 -26.05 -10.50 8.65
N ASP A 137 -26.90 -9.48 8.60
CA ASP A 137 -27.76 -9.26 7.43
C ASP A 137 -26.89 -8.78 6.24
N LYS A 138 -26.76 -9.66 5.24
CA LYS A 138 -25.97 -9.40 4.02
C LYS A 138 -26.66 -8.47 3.02
N ASN A 139 -27.96 -8.26 3.18
CA ASN A 139 -28.74 -7.40 2.27
C ASN A 139 -28.62 -5.92 2.66
N GLU A 140 -28.24 -5.65 3.90
CA GLU A 140 -28.04 -4.28 4.36
C GLU A 140 -26.69 -3.74 3.87
N LYS A 141 -26.73 -2.60 3.20
CA LYS A 141 -25.54 -1.89 2.73
C LYS A 141 -24.92 -1.10 3.88
N ARG A 142 -23.76 -1.50 4.35
CA ARG A 142 -23.10 -0.91 5.51
C ARG A 142 -21.69 -0.44 5.17
N ILE A 143 -21.32 0.70 5.70
CA ILE A 143 -19.96 1.29 5.61
C ILE A 143 -19.26 1.24 6.97
N VAL A 144 -19.20 0.05 7.56
CA VAL A 144 -18.54 -0.23 8.85
C VAL A 144 -17.40 -1.23 8.67
N GLY A 145 -16.44 -1.23 9.59
CA GLY A 145 -15.30 -2.14 9.59
C GLY A 145 -15.60 -3.52 10.15
N GLY A 146 -16.51 -3.63 11.12
CA GLY A 146 -16.88 -4.89 11.77
C GLY A 146 -17.79 -5.76 10.91
N LYS A 147 -17.45 -7.06 10.76
CA LYS A 147 -18.20 -8.00 9.90
C LYS A 147 -18.51 -9.34 10.57
N ASN A 148 -17.52 -9.97 11.18
CA ASN A 148 -17.57 -11.41 11.48
C ASN A 148 -18.05 -11.77 12.90
N GLY A 149 -18.43 -10.80 13.73
CA GLY A 149 -18.90 -11.05 15.10
C GLY A 149 -17.83 -11.56 16.07
N PHE A 150 -16.56 -11.51 15.69
CA PHE A 150 -15.42 -11.84 16.56
C PHE A 150 -14.83 -10.61 17.24
N GLY A 151 -14.66 -9.54 16.54
CA GLY A 151 -14.20 -8.22 16.94
C GLY A 151 -13.59 -8.12 18.34
N PHE A 152 -14.22 -7.36 19.21
CA PHE A 152 -13.71 -7.10 20.55
C PHE A 152 -13.71 -8.32 21.50
N LYS A 153 -14.44 -9.40 21.16
CA LYS A 153 -14.39 -10.66 21.93
C LYS A 153 -12.98 -11.28 21.90
N LEU A 154 -12.27 -11.11 20.77
CA LEU A 154 -10.86 -11.52 20.67
C LEU A 154 -10.01 -10.78 21.69
N ALA A 155 -10.24 -9.47 21.90
CA ALA A 155 -9.52 -8.71 22.92
C ALA A 155 -9.75 -9.27 24.31
N LEU A 156 -10.99 -9.65 24.67
CA LEU A 156 -11.30 -10.24 25.97
C LEU A 156 -10.74 -11.65 26.15
N ILE A 157 -10.71 -12.47 25.08
CA ILE A 157 -10.12 -13.82 25.10
C ILE A 157 -8.60 -13.74 25.31
N TRP A 158 -7.95 -12.72 24.76
CA TRP A 158 -6.52 -12.47 24.91
C TRP A 158 -6.17 -11.56 26.09
N SER A 159 -7.07 -11.46 27.11
CA SER A 159 -6.93 -10.57 28.27
C SER A 159 -7.12 -11.31 29.57
N THR A 160 -6.34 -10.94 30.58
CA THR A 160 -6.49 -11.43 31.95
C THR A 160 -7.70 -10.81 32.64
N TYR A 161 -8.04 -9.57 32.25
CA TYR A 161 -9.15 -8.78 32.78
C TYR A 161 -9.85 -8.00 31.69
N GLY A 162 -11.16 -7.91 31.76
CA GLY A 162 -12.01 -7.06 30.96
C GLY A 162 -13.18 -6.48 31.75
N ARG A 163 -13.64 -5.30 31.38
CA ARG A 163 -14.82 -4.65 31.96
C ARG A 163 -15.54 -3.79 30.96
N ILE A 164 -16.85 -3.91 30.93
CA ILE A 164 -17.73 -3.13 30.08
C ILE A 164 -18.59 -2.24 30.95
N GLU A 165 -18.67 -0.97 30.60
CA GLU A 165 -19.64 -0.02 31.15
C GLU A 165 -20.42 0.62 30.01
N THR A 166 -21.74 0.67 30.12
CA THR A 166 -22.58 1.39 29.16
C THR A 166 -23.77 2.03 29.86
N LEU A 167 -24.23 3.17 29.35
CA LEU A 167 -25.39 3.88 29.86
C LEU A 167 -26.42 4.00 28.75
N ASP A 168 -27.56 3.36 28.94
CA ASP A 168 -28.73 3.44 28.07
C ASP A 168 -29.69 4.52 28.58
N HIS A 169 -29.65 5.69 27.95
CA HIS A 169 -30.47 6.83 28.35
C HIS A 169 -31.95 6.62 28.05
N THR A 170 -32.28 5.78 27.06
CA THR A 170 -33.67 5.52 26.70
C THR A 170 -34.37 4.71 27.77
N ARG A 171 -33.68 3.76 28.38
CA ARG A 171 -34.20 2.93 29.49
C ARG A 171 -33.86 3.48 30.86
N GLY A 172 -32.96 4.49 30.95
CA GLY A 172 -32.49 5.05 32.22
C GLY A 172 -31.72 4.04 33.05
N LEU A 173 -30.85 3.27 32.42
CA LEU A 173 -30.07 2.21 33.05
C LEU A 173 -28.57 2.39 32.75
N LYS A 174 -27.76 2.04 33.77
CA LYS A 174 -26.31 1.86 33.63
C LYS A 174 -25.99 0.39 33.86
N TYR A 175 -25.15 -0.17 33.01
CA TYR A 175 -24.69 -1.55 33.05
C TYR A 175 -23.18 -1.61 33.27
N VAL A 176 -22.73 -2.51 34.15
CA VAL A 176 -21.32 -2.80 34.40
C VAL A 176 -21.17 -4.31 34.51
N GLN A 177 -20.22 -4.87 33.79
CA GLN A 177 -19.89 -6.31 33.86
C GLN A 177 -18.39 -6.52 33.69
N GLU A 178 -17.87 -7.49 34.46
CA GLU A 178 -16.46 -7.88 34.40
C GLU A 178 -16.28 -9.26 33.80
N PHE A 179 -15.14 -9.43 33.14
CA PHE A 179 -14.69 -10.66 32.50
C PHE A 179 -13.28 -10.96 32.95
N ARG A 180 -12.98 -12.23 33.24
CA ARG A 180 -11.67 -12.62 33.78
C ARG A 180 -11.15 -13.89 33.11
N ASN A 181 -9.83 -14.12 33.27
CA ASN A 181 -9.16 -15.35 32.87
C ASN A 181 -9.44 -15.74 31.41
N ASN A 182 -9.09 -14.85 30.47
CA ASN A 182 -9.25 -15.11 29.03
C ASN A 182 -10.72 -15.44 28.65
N LEU A 183 -11.65 -14.65 29.20
CA LEU A 183 -13.10 -14.83 29.02
C LEU A 183 -13.64 -16.19 29.54
N ASN A 184 -12.93 -16.85 30.47
CA ASN A 184 -13.44 -18.08 31.10
C ASN A 184 -14.41 -17.77 32.22
N VAL A 185 -14.30 -16.61 32.84
CA VAL A 185 -15.20 -16.14 33.88
C VAL A 185 -15.95 -14.92 33.36
N ILE A 186 -17.27 -15.01 33.34
CA ILE A 186 -18.22 -13.94 33.05
C ILE A 186 -18.94 -13.64 34.36
N GLU A 187 -18.61 -12.52 35.00
CA GLU A 187 -19.21 -12.13 36.28
C GLU A 187 -20.65 -11.65 36.04
N PRO A 188 -21.56 -11.82 37.01
CA PRO A 188 -22.90 -11.25 36.92
C PRO A 188 -22.85 -9.73 36.74
N PRO A 189 -23.69 -9.15 35.86
CA PRO A 189 -23.70 -7.71 35.65
C PRO A 189 -24.33 -6.95 36.82
N THR A 190 -23.81 -5.77 37.09
CA THR A 190 -24.44 -4.79 37.99
C THR A 190 -25.23 -3.79 37.15
N ILE A 191 -26.53 -3.70 37.37
CA ILE A 191 -27.46 -2.80 36.67
C ILE A 191 -28.04 -1.80 37.66
N THR A 192 -27.86 -0.52 37.38
CA THR A 192 -28.34 0.57 38.23
C THR A 192 -29.25 1.53 37.46
N LYS A 193 -30.30 2.03 38.13
CA LYS A 193 -31.15 3.09 37.54
C LYS A 193 -30.41 4.41 37.56
N VAL A 194 -30.51 5.16 36.44
CA VAL A 194 -29.94 6.50 36.31
C VAL A 194 -30.99 7.44 35.67
N PRO A 195 -30.90 8.74 35.93
CA PRO A 195 -31.79 9.70 35.25
C PRO A 195 -31.68 9.58 33.73
N LYS A 196 -32.79 9.64 33.00
CA LYS A 196 -32.80 9.63 31.52
C LYS A 196 -32.09 10.83 30.88
N THR A 197 -31.86 11.89 31.69
CA THR A 197 -31.05 13.05 31.31
C THR A 197 -29.55 12.80 31.36
N SER A 198 -29.11 11.67 31.92
CA SER A 198 -27.70 11.29 31.99
C SER A 198 -27.13 11.13 30.61
N LYS A 199 -25.91 11.61 30.40
CA LYS A 199 -25.21 11.49 29.11
C LYS A 199 -24.87 10.01 28.83
N PRO A 200 -25.35 9.45 27.72
CA PRO A 200 -25.04 8.07 27.39
C PRO A 200 -23.59 7.93 26.94
N TYR A 201 -23.00 6.77 27.17
CA TYR A 201 -21.65 6.40 26.78
C TYR A 201 -21.47 4.89 26.76
N THR A 202 -20.38 4.46 26.11
CA THR A 202 -19.85 3.11 26.23
C THR A 202 -18.35 3.21 26.58
N LYS A 203 -17.92 2.42 27.56
CA LYS A 203 -16.53 2.32 27.99
C LYS A 203 -16.14 0.85 28.10
N VAL A 204 -15.05 0.50 27.46
CA VAL A 204 -14.50 -0.86 27.43
C VAL A 204 -13.07 -0.81 27.97
N ILE A 205 -12.79 -1.63 28.96
CA ILE A 205 -11.51 -1.73 29.64
C ILE A 205 -11.01 -3.15 29.46
N PHE A 206 -9.75 -3.35 29.11
CA PHE A 206 -9.15 -4.67 29.09
C PHE A 206 -7.65 -4.60 29.39
N LYS A 207 -7.14 -5.65 30.02
CA LYS A 207 -5.72 -5.83 30.28
C LYS A 207 -5.26 -7.04 29.47
N PRO A 208 -4.50 -6.84 28.38
CA PRO A 208 -3.95 -7.95 27.59
C PRO A 208 -3.18 -8.93 28.47
N ASP A 209 -3.23 -10.20 28.10
CA ASP A 209 -2.44 -11.24 28.74
C ASP A 209 -0.99 -11.17 28.23
N TYR A 210 -0.23 -10.20 28.76
CA TYR A 210 1.15 -9.92 28.35
C TYR A 210 2.07 -11.13 28.53
N GLN A 211 1.79 -11.99 29.51
CA GLN A 211 2.55 -13.24 29.70
C GLN A 211 2.38 -14.17 28.51
N ARG A 212 1.17 -14.27 27.96
CA ARG A 212 0.89 -15.09 26.77
C ARG A 212 1.53 -14.51 25.50
N PHE A 213 1.76 -13.21 25.44
CA PHE A 213 2.54 -12.55 24.40
C PHE A 213 4.06 -12.58 24.64
N GLY A 214 4.52 -13.16 25.75
CA GLY A 214 5.96 -13.26 26.06
C GLY A 214 6.64 -11.93 26.37
N ILE A 215 5.89 -10.90 26.78
CA ILE A 215 6.42 -9.56 27.09
C ILE A 215 5.94 -9.10 28.47
N PRO A 216 6.70 -8.22 29.17
CA PRO A 216 6.27 -7.69 30.48
C PRO A 216 5.19 -6.61 30.37
N GLY A 217 5.02 -5.98 29.20
CA GLY A 217 4.10 -4.89 28.94
C GLY A 217 4.40 -4.19 27.62
N LEU A 218 3.76 -3.05 27.38
CA LEU A 218 3.95 -2.26 26.16
C LEU A 218 5.27 -1.48 26.20
N SER A 219 6.06 -1.55 25.14
CA SER A 219 7.22 -0.68 24.93
C SER A 219 6.79 0.75 24.54
N LYS A 220 7.70 1.73 24.69
CA LYS A 220 7.46 3.12 24.25
C LYS A 220 7.09 3.17 22.74
N ASP A 221 7.76 2.39 21.93
CA ASP A 221 7.50 2.34 20.48
C ASP A 221 6.13 1.73 20.15
N MET A 222 5.72 0.67 20.88
CA MET A 222 4.36 0.15 20.76
C MET A 222 3.31 1.18 21.18
N VAL A 223 3.51 1.90 22.27
CA VAL A 223 2.60 3.00 22.67
C VAL A 223 2.55 4.08 21.59
N GLY A 224 3.68 4.45 20.98
CA GLY A 224 3.73 5.37 19.84
C GLY A 224 2.94 4.86 18.62
N LEU A 225 2.98 3.55 18.35
CA LEU A 225 2.18 2.90 17.31
C LEU A 225 0.67 2.95 17.63
N LEU A 226 0.28 2.67 18.87
CA LEU A 226 -1.11 2.77 19.32
C LEU A 226 -1.61 4.22 19.29
N LYS A 227 -0.78 5.18 19.71
CA LYS A 227 -1.08 6.61 19.66
C LYS A 227 -1.29 7.05 18.21
N LYS A 228 -0.40 6.64 17.28
CA LYS A 228 -0.56 6.89 15.85
C LYS A 228 -1.92 6.41 15.34
N ARG A 229 -2.42 5.28 15.84
CA ARG A 229 -3.73 4.77 15.42
C ARG A 229 -4.90 5.67 15.84
N ALA A 230 -4.79 6.39 16.97
CA ALA A 230 -5.76 7.43 17.33
C ALA A 230 -5.73 8.60 16.33
N PHE A 231 -4.53 8.98 15.83
CA PHE A 231 -4.40 9.96 14.75
C PHE A 231 -5.03 9.49 13.44
N ASP A 232 -4.89 8.21 13.12
CA ASP A 232 -5.56 7.61 11.94
C ASP A 232 -7.07 7.76 12.06
N ILE A 233 -7.65 7.39 13.21
CA ILE A 233 -9.10 7.50 13.44
C ILE A 233 -9.57 8.95 13.36
N ALA A 234 -8.79 9.90 13.89
CA ALA A 234 -9.11 11.33 13.75
C ALA A 234 -9.17 11.77 12.27
N ALA A 235 -8.25 11.26 11.45
CA ALA A 235 -8.20 11.57 10.02
C ALA A 235 -9.35 10.98 9.20
N VAL A 236 -9.85 9.78 9.59
CA VAL A 236 -10.84 9.03 8.81
C VAL A 236 -12.26 9.07 9.36
N THR A 237 -12.49 9.85 10.45
CA THR A 237 -13.81 9.98 11.10
C THR A 237 -14.42 11.38 10.87
N ASP A 238 -13.75 12.25 10.11
CA ASP A 238 -14.30 13.56 9.76
C ASP A 238 -15.51 13.38 8.82
N HIS A 239 -16.67 13.86 9.29
CA HIS A 239 -17.93 13.79 8.56
C HIS A 239 -18.67 15.12 8.68
N SER A 240 -19.33 15.52 7.60
CA SER A 240 -20.05 16.81 7.52
C SER A 240 -21.18 16.93 8.54
N ILE A 241 -21.84 15.81 8.88
CA ILE A 241 -23.00 15.80 9.80
C ILE A 241 -22.55 16.07 11.24
N LYS A 242 -21.43 15.51 11.68
CA LYS A 242 -20.93 15.68 13.05
C LYS A 242 -19.42 15.54 13.10
N LYS A 243 -18.74 16.57 13.58
CA LYS A 243 -17.32 16.48 13.94
C LYS A 243 -17.12 15.73 15.24
N VAL A 244 -16.23 14.77 15.22
CA VAL A 244 -15.87 13.92 16.36
C VAL A 244 -14.48 14.31 16.84
N LYS A 245 -14.33 14.56 18.13
CA LYS A 245 -13.04 14.78 18.77
C LYS A 245 -12.45 13.44 19.17
N ILE A 246 -11.17 13.23 18.89
CA ILE A 246 -10.45 12.02 19.26
C ILE A 246 -9.42 12.39 20.32
N GLY A 247 -9.36 11.61 21.41
CA GLY A 247 -8.37 11.71 22.47
C GLY A 247 -7.47 10.49 22.55
N PHE A 248 -6.27 10.70 23.04
CA PHE A 248 -5.35 9.66 23.49
C PHE A 248 -4.77 10.06 24.84
N ASN A 249 -4.97 9.23 25.87
CA ASN A 249 -4.63 9.53 27.26
C ASN A 249 -5.20 10.89 27.74
N GLU A 250 -6.46 11.16 27.39
CA GLU A 250 -7.20 12.42 27.66
C GLU A 250 -6.72 13.65 26.84
N ASP A 251 -5.55 13.59 26.19
CA ASP A 251 -5.07 14.64 25.31
C ASP A 251 -5.77 14.59 23.95
N LEU A 252 -6.25 15.75 23.46
CA LEU A 252 -6.89 15.83 22.17
C LEU A 252 -5.87 15.64 21.04
N VAL A 253 -6.17 14.71 20.14
CA VAL A 253 -5.41 14.50 18.90
C VAL A 253 -5.59 15.74 17.99
N PRO A 254 -4.50 16.43 17.60
CA PRO A 254 -4.60 17.71 16.92
C PRO A 254 -4.92 17.61 15.40
N VAL A 255 -5.38 16.47 14.92
CA VAL A 255 -5.74 16.25 13.51
C VAL A 255 -7.07 16.94 13.19
N LYS A 256 -7.02 17.94 12.30
CA LYS A 256 -8.19 18.75 11.91
C LYS A 256 -8.89 18.25 10.64
N SER A 257 -8.17 17.52 9.78
CA SER A 257 -8.64 17.02 8.49
C SER A 257 -7.71 15.94 7.98
N PHE A 258 -8.13 15.19 6.96
CA PHE A 258 -7.27 14.23 6.28
C PHE A 258 -6.03 14.90 5.66
N GLN A 259 -6.18 16.12 5.13
CA GLN A 259 -5.03 16.87 4.61
C GLN A 259 -4.01 17.20 5.72
N HIS A 260 -4.47 17.62 6.91
CA HIS A 260 -3.58 17.88 8.05
C HIS A 260 -2.87 16.59 8.52
N TYR A 261 -3.56 15.45 8.48
CA TYR A 261 -2.96 14.16 8.77
C TYR A 261 -1.83 13.80 7.78
N VAL A 262 -2.01 14.05 6.48
CA VAL A 262 -0.96 13.89 5.48
C VAL A 262 0.25 14.77 5.80
N ASP A 263 0.01 16.00 6.25
CA ASP A 263 1.07 16.95 6.64
C ASP A 263 1.95 16.40 7.77
N MET A 264 1.40 15.56 8.66
CA MET A 264 2.16 14.94 9.74
C MET A 264 3.19 13.92 9.27
N TYR A 265 3.00 13.32 8.09
CA TYR A 265 3.98 12.42 7.47
C TYR A 265 5.03 13.16 6.67
N VAL A 266 4.60 14.13 5.86
CA VAL A 266 5.46 14.73 4.83
C VAL A 266 5.98 16.13 5.21
N GLY A 267 5.55 16.66 6.35
CA GLY A 267 5.94 17.98 6.83
C GLY A 267 5.12 19.11 6.22
N SER A 268 5.63 20.34 6.32
CA SER A 268 4.95 21.53 5.81
C SER A 268 4.92 21.57 4.27
N LYS A 269 4.04 22.40 3.70
CA LYS A 269 3.95 22.58 2.24
C LYS A 269 5.23 23.16 1.63
N THR A 270 6.03 23.84 2.42
CA THR A 270 7.31 24.41 2.02
C THR A 270 8.42 23.34 1.98
N GLU A 271 8.31 22.30 2.83
CA GLU A 271 9.27 21.20 2.87
C GLU A 271 9.01 20.18 1.76
N THR A 272 7.77 19.71 1.66
CA THR A 272 7.41 18.67 0.69
C THR A 272 6.14 19.02 -0.06
N LYS A 273 6.22 19.00 -1.38
CA LYS A 273 5.05 19.19 -2.24
C LYS A 273 4.10 18.01 -2.13
N ARG A 274 2.82 18.29 -1.97
CA ARG A 274 1.74 17.31 -2.02
C ARG A 274 0.51 17.90 -2.67
N ILE A 275 -0.24 17.06 -3.30
CA ILE A 275 -1.51 17.38 -3.94
C ILE A 275 -2.60 16.56 -3.27
N TYR A 276 -3.66 17.22 -2.92
CA TYR A 276 -4.83 16.64 -2.25
C TYR A 276 -6.06 16.84 -3.12
N GLU A 277 -6.93 15.84 -3.14
CA GLU A 277 -8.26 15.91 -3.74
C GLU A 277 -9.27 15.16 -2.87
N SER A 278 -10.43 15.80 -2.65
CA SER A 278 -11.62 15.19 -2.09
C SER A 278 -12.68 15.13 -3.17
N LYS A 279 -13.22 13.97 -3.43
CA LYS A 279 -14.28 13.81 -4.44
C LYS A 279 -15.65 14.00 -3.80
N ASP A 280 -15.86 13.34 -2.67
CA ASP A 280 -17.07 13.39 -1.86
C ASP A 280 -16.72 12.92 -0.43
N GLU A 281 -17.71 12.72 0.42
CA GLU A 281 -17.50 12.24 1.79
C GLU A 281 -16.92 10.82 1.86
N ARG A 282 -17.00 10.04 0.78
CA ARG A 282 -16.54 8.64 0.72
C ARG A 282 -15.11 8.48 0.18
N TRP A 283 -14.56 9.50 -0.50
CA TRP A 283 -13.23 9.39 -1.12
C TRP A 283 -12.41 10.67 -0.93
N GLU A 284 -11.29 10.52 -0.26
CA GLU A 284 -10.24 11.52 -0.18
C GLU A 284 -8.88 10.86 -0.42
N TYR A 285 -8.03 11.54 -1.16
CA TYR A 285 -6.67 11.06 -1.44
C TYR A 285 -5.69 12.21 -1.62
N ALA A 286 -4.43 11.89 -1.34
CA ALA A 286 -3.32 12.81 -1.55
C ALA A 286 -2.12 12.07 -2.14
N ILE A 287 -1.33 12.78 -2.91
CA ILE A 287 -0.05 12.32 -3.44
C ILE A 287 1.06 13.24 -2.94
N ALA A 288 2.12 12.65 -2.42
CA ALA A 288 3.41 13.28 -2.15
C ALA A 288 4.52 12.53 -2.91
N LEU A 289 5.73 13.09 -2.95
CA LEU A 289 6.89 12.37 -3.46
C LEU A 289 7.34 11.34 -2.43
N ALA A 290 7.67 10.15 -2.89
CA ALA A 290 8.21 9.10 -2.04
C ALA A 290 9.64 9.46 -1.60
N PRO A 291 9.97 9.40 -0.30
CA PRO A 291 11.27 9.86 0.21
C PRO A 291 12.45 9.05 -0.35
N ASN A 292 12.28 7.77 -0.63
CA ASN A 292 13.35 6.85 -1.06
C ASN A 292 13.17 6.35 -2.50
N HIS A 293 12.35 7.02 -3.31
CA HIS A 293 11.95 6.54 -4.65
C HIS A 293 11.37 5.12 -4.64
N GLU A 294 10.69 4.75 -3.55
CA GLU A 294 9.95 3.52 -3.41
C GLU A 294 8.48 3.81 -3.15
N PHE A 295 7.62 3.14 -3.88
CA PHE A 295 6.18 3.31 -3.70
C PHE A 295 5.76 3.04 -2.26
N THR A 296 5.18 4.05 -1.64
CA THR A 296 4.66 3.97 -0.27
C THR A 296 3.18 4.30 -0.27
N GLN A 297 2.40 3.60 0.55
CA GLN A 297 0.98 3.85 0.68
C GLN A 297 0.55 3.90 2.15
N VAL A 298 -0.39 4.79 2.45
CA VAL A 298 -1.13 4.86 3.70
C VAL A 298 -2.60 4.87 3.35
N SER A 299 -3.31 3.79 3.61
CA SER A 299 -4.68 3.66 3.14
C SER A 299 -5.64 3.11 4.19
N PHE A 300 -6.89 3.56 4.06
CA PHE A 300 -7.96 3.22 4.98
C PHE A 300 -9.24 2.88 4.23
N VAL A 301 -9.91 1.83 4.69
CA VAL A 301 -11.24 1.43 4.24
C VAL A 301 -12.16 1.33 5.45
N ASN A 302 -13.23 2.13 5.50
CA ASN A 302 -14.17 2.17 6.63
C ASN A 302 -13.47 2.33 7.99
N GLY A 303 -12.41 3.15 8.04
CA GLY A 303 -11.60 3.37 9.24
C GLY A 303 -10.55 2.28 9.54
N ILE A 304 -10.54 1.17 8.82
CA ILE A 304 -9.53 0.11 8.96
C ILE A 304 -8.26 0.54 8.21
N CYS A 305 -7.10 0.44 8.87
CA CYS A 305 -5.81 0.64 8.24
C CYS A 305 -5.44 -0.59 7.38
N THR A 306 -5.28 -0.39 6.08
CA THR A 306 -4.91 -1.47 5.15
C THR A 306 -3.41 -1.42 4.86
N PHE A 307 -2.60 -2.02 5.75
CA PHE A 307 -1.14 -1.97 5.66
C PHE A 307 -0.57 -2.51 4.34
N LYS A 308 -1.22 -3.53 3.78
CA LYS A 308 -0.84 -4.13 2.49
C LYS A 308 -1.58 -3.50 1.30
N GLY A 309 -2.40 -2.46 1.55
CA GLY A 309 -3.18 -1.80 0.52
C GLY A 309 -4.41 -2.60 0.09
N GLY A 310 -4.62 -2.70 -1.20
CA GLY A 310 -5.75 -3.43 -1.76
C GLY A 310 -6.30 -2.80 -3.04
N LYS A 311 -7.42 -3.32 -3.53
CA LYS A 311 -8.02 -2.87 -4.80
C LYS A 311 -8.46 -1.41 -4.82
N HIS A 312 -8.71 -0.79 -3.66
CA HIS A 312 -8.97 0.65 -3.56
C HIS A 312 -7.73 1.49 -3.88
N VAL A 313 -6.55 1.04 -3.44
CA VAL A 313 -5.26 1.67 -3.78
C VAL A 313 -4.99 1.51 -5.27
N ASP A 314 -5.13 0.28 -5.79
CA ASP A 314 -4.93 0.02 -7.21
C ASP A 314 -5.90 0.83 -8.08
N TYR A 315 -7.16 0.97 -7.65
CA TYR A 315 -8.17 1.74 -8.36
C TYR A 315 -7.79 3.21 -8.57
N ILE A 316 -7.29 3.86 -7.54
CA ILE A 316 -6.82 5.26 -7.62
C ILE A 316 -5.47 5.34 -8.34
N MET A 317 -4.51 4.48 -7.99
CA MET A 317 -3.16 4.52 -8.57
C MET A 317 -3.13 4.20 -10.06
N ASN A 318 -3.94 3.26 -10.53
CA ASN A 318 -4.04 2.95 -11.97
C ASN A 318 -4.56 4.15 -12.78
N GLN A 319 -5.52 4.91 -12.24
CA GLN A 319 -6.00 6.13 -12.87
C GLN A 319 -4.90 7.20 -12.90
N ILE A 320 -4.22 7.42 -11.79
CA ILE A 320 -3.15 8.43 -11.67
C ILE A 320 -2.00 8.10 -12.62
N THR A 321 -1.48 6.88 -12.57
CA THR A 321 -0.32 6.49 -13.39
C THR A 321 -0.63 6.51 -14.88
N ARG A 322 -1.80 6.01 -15.30
CA ARG A 322 -2.23 6.05 -16.70
C ARG A 322 -2.36 7.48 -17.21
N LYS A 323 -3.09 8.33 -16.46
CA LYS A 323 -3.27 9.74 -16.86
C LYS A 323 -1.96 10.52 -16.85
N LEU A 324 -1.02 10.20 -15.93
CA LEU A 324 0.31 10.81 -15.92
C LEU A 324 1.14 10.36 -17.13
N CYS A 325 1.11 9.09 -17.51
CA CYS A 325 1.77 8.61 -18.74
C CYS A 325 1.25 9.38 -19.95
N ASP A 326 -0.08 9.47 -20.12
CA ASP A 326 -0.71 10.18 -21.24
C ASP A 326 -0.35 11.68 -21.24
N TYR A 327 -0.32 12.31 -20.06
CA TYR A 327 0.04 13.73 -19.90
C TYR A 327 1.51 13.97 -20.29
N ILE A 328 2.43 13.13 -19.81
CA ILE A 328 3.88 13.23 -20.10
C ILE A 328 4.14 13.00 -21.59
N GLU A 329 3.53 11.96 -22.18
CA GLU A 329 3.69 11.66 -23.61
C GLU A 329 3.21 12.83 -24.48
N LYS A 330 2.09 13.46 -24.15
CA LYS A 330 1.60 14.64 -24.85
C LYS A 330 2.55 15.84 -24.74
N ARG A 331 3.14 16.08 -23.57
CA ARG A 331 3.96 17.26 -23.27
C ARG A 331 5.41 17.12 -23.66
N LYS A 332 6.02 15.98 -23.38
CA LYS A 332 7.47 15.74 -23.55
C LYS A 332 7.79 14.83 -24.75
N LYS A 333 6.77 14.23 -25.36
CA LYS A 333 6.94 13.22 -26.42
C LYS A 333 7.77 12.00 -26.00
N VAL A 334 7.86 11.74 -24.69
CA VAL A 334 8.57 10.61 -24.10
C VAL A 334 7.54 9.63 -23.54
N LYS A 335 7.67 8.36 -23.87
CA LYS A 335 6.79 7.30 -23.40
C LYS A 335 7.37 6.69 -22.13
N VAL A 336 6.84 7.09 -20.97
CA VAL A 336 7.28 6.62 -19.65
C VAL A 336 6.49 5.38 -19.20
N SER A 337 7.10 4.54 -18.37
CA SER A 337 6.41 3.37 -17.82
C SER A 337 5.58 3.75 -16.59
N PRO A 338 4.38 3.14 -16.38
CA PRO A 338 3.59 3.34 -15.16
C PRO A 338 4.37 3.01 -13.87
N THR A 339 5.24 2.02 -13.91
CA THR A 339 6.07 1.60 -12.77
C THR A 339 7.04 2.69 -12.36
N SER A 340 7.75 3.33 -13.31
CA SER A 340 8.70 4.41 -13.01
C SER A 340 8.02 5.65 -12.44
N ILE A 341 6.75 5.87 -12.72
CA ILE A 341 5.93 6.90 -12.09
C ILE A 341 5.55 6.46 -10.67
N LYS A 342 5.01 5.23 -10.54
CA LYS A 342 4.51 4.71 -9.25
C LYS A 342 5.60 4.71 -8.17
N GLU A 343 6.82 4.31 -8.51
CA GLU A 343 7.98 4.26 -7.60
C GLU A 343 8.33 5.62 -6.97
N GLN A 344 7.93 6.73 -7.59
CA GLN A 344 8.22 8.08 -7.07
C GLN A 344 7.14 8.62 -6.15
N LEU A 345 6.03 7.88 -5.96
CA LEU A 345 4.84 8.38 -5.31
C LEU A 345 4.62 7.74 -3.93
N MET A 346 4.28 8.60 -2.97
CA MET A 346 3.65 8.22 -1.73
C MET A 346 2.18 8.60 -1.79
N VAL A 347 1.29 7.62 -1.63
CA VAL A 347 -0.15 7.83 -1.72
C VAL A 347 -0.82 7.69 -0.37
N PHE A 348 -1.75 8.59 -0.09
CA PHE A 348 -2.65 8.55 1.06
C PHE A 348 -4.07 8.43 0.54
N ILE A 349 -4.82 7.45 1.05
CA ILE A 349 -6.21 7.22 0.64
C ILE A 349 -7.07 6.91 1.85
N ARG A 350 -8.19 7.61 1.99
CA ARG A 350 -9.32 7.15 2.81
C ARG A 350 -10.55 6.93 1.94
N CYS A 351 -11.23 5.82 2.16
CA CYS A 351 -12.48 5.56 1.47
C CYS A 351 -13.47 4.78 2.34
N ASP A 352 -14.74 4.99 2.05
CA ASP A 352 -15.84 4.24 2.63
C ASP A 352 -16.49 3.36 1.54
N ILE A 353 -16.42 2.04 1.73
CA ILE A 353 -16.85 1.00 0.78
C ILE A 353 -17.98 0.18 1.39
N GLU A 354 -18.99 -0.13 0.59
CA GLU A 354 -20.11 -0.96 1.03
C GLU A 354 -19.67 -2.41 1.23
N ASN A 355 -19.92 -2.96 2.41
CA ASN A 355 -19.68 -4.37 2.77
C ASN A 355 -18.28 -4.88 2.31
N PRO A 356 -17.16 -4.23 2.68
CA PRO A 356 -15.84 -4.56 2.17
C PRO A 356 -15.45 -6.00 2.53
N ALA A 357 -14.72 -6.67 1.64
CA ALA A 357 -14.10 -7.97 1.86
C ALA A 357 -12.59 -7.82 1.96
N PHE A 358 -11.98 -8.57 2.86
CA PHE A 358 -10.54 -8.60 3.10
C PHE A 358 -10.01 -10.02 2.90
N ASP A 359 -8.70 -10.16 2.74
CA ASP A 359 -8.01 -11.44 2.57
C ASP A 359 -7.95 -12.28 3.85
N SER A 360 -7.96 -11.62 5.01
CA SER A 360 -7.80 -12.24 6.33
C SER A 360 -8.59 -11.49 7.41
N GLN A 361 -8.62 -12.05 8.62
CA GLN A 361 -9.25 -11.40 9.79
C GLN A 361 -8.44 -10.18 10.25
N THR A 362 -7.14 -10.09 9.97
CA THR A 362 -6.32 -8.90 10.26
C THR A 362 -6.70 -7.70 9.41
N LYS A 363 -7.34 -7.93 8.25
CA LYS A 363 -7.88 -6.92 7.34
C LYS A 363 -6.80 -6.03 6.69
N ASP A 364 -5.60 -6.57 6.50
CA ASP A 364 -4.46 -5.83 5.98
C ASP A 364 -4.59 -5.48 4.49
N TYR A 365 -5.31 -6.30 3.73
CA TYR A 365 -5.52 -6.13 2.30
C TYR A 365 -7.00 -6.19 1.93
N MET A 366 -7.51 -5.15 1.26
CA MET A 366 -8.90 -5.10 0.79
C MET A 366 -9.03 -5.67 -0.63
N ASN A 367 -9.82 -6.74 -0.78
CA ASN A 367 -9.95 -7.48 -2.03
C ASN A 367 -11.31 -7.32 -2.74
N THR A 368 -12.21 -6.46 -2.24
CA THR A 368 -13.50 -6.18 -2.87
C THR A 368 -13.31 -5.70 -4.32
N PRO A 369 -14.00 -6.29 -5.32
CA PRO A 369 -13.96 -5.79 -6.69
C PRO A 369 -14.51 -4.37 -6.81
N VAL A 370 -13.92 -3.55 -7.69
CA VAL A 370 -14.29 -2.13 -7.90
C VAL A 370 -15.79 -1.96 -8.16
N ALA A 371 -16.39 -2.84 -8.95
CA ALA A 371 -17.84 -2.81 -9.25
C ALA A 371 -18.75 -2.96 -8.01
N LYS A 372 -18.20 -3.42 -6.87
CA LYS A 372 -18.94 -3.61 -5.60
C LYS A 372 -18.58 -2.56 -4.54
N PHE A 373 -17.88 -1.48 -4.87
CA PHE A 373 -17.53 -0.43 -3.90
C PHE A 373 -18.76 0.37 -3.41
N GLY A 374 -19.84 0.37 -4.18
CA GLY A 374 -21.03 1.17 -3.90
C GLY A 374 -20.82 2.67 -4.12
N SER A 375 -19.65 3.07 -4.63
CA SER A 375 -19.30 4.44 -5.01
C SER A 375 -18.23 4.43 -6.09
N SER A 376 -18.09 5.54 -6.82
CA SER A 376 -17.04 5.72 -7.82
C SER A 376 -16.21 6.96 -7.51
N CYS A 377 -14.92 6.89 -7.81
CA CYS A 377 -14.01 8.01 -7.68
C CYS A 377 -13.21 8.16 -8.97
N THR A 378 -13.40 9.29 -9.67
CA THR A 378 -12.63 9.60 -10.87
C THR A 378 -11.61 10.68 -10.53
N VAL A 379 -10.33 10.38 -10.71
CA VAL A 379 -9.23 11.33 -10.52
C VAL A 379 -9.32 12.45 -11.55
N SER A 380 -9.28 13.70 -11.11
CA SER A 380 -9.40 14.86 -12.01
C SER A 380 -8.12 15.09 -12.82
N ASP A 381 -8.27 15.66 -14.02
CA ASP A 381 -7.12 16.00 -14.87
C ASP A 381 -6.29 17.14 -14.25
N GLY A 382 -6.96 18.06 -13.54
CA GLY A 382 -6.29 19.12 -12.79
C GLY A 382 -5.42 18.59 -11.64
N PHE A 383 -5.84 17.51 -10.98
CA PHE A 383 -5.03 16.83 -9.98
C PHE A 383 -3.77 16.22 -10.63
N VAL A 384 -3.94 15.49 -11.74
CA VAL A 384 -2.85 14.85 -12.49
C VAL A 384 -1.81 15.88 -12.97
N GLU A 385 -2.28 17.00 -13.50
CA GLU A 385 -1.39 18.09 -13.94
C GLU A 385 -0.54 18.64 -12.78
N LYS A 386 -1.15 18.85 -11.60
CA LYS A 386 -0.43 19.32 -10.41
C LYS A 386 0.60 18.29 -9.95
N VAL A 387 0.25 16.99 -9.95
CA VAL A 387 1.18 15.90 -9.60
C VAL A 387 2.35 15.85 -10.57
N ALA A 388 2.11 15.97 -11.89
CA ALA A 388 3.17 16.02 -12.89
C ALA A 388 4.17 17.15 -12.61
N LYS A 389 3.67 18.34 -12.21
CA LYS A 389 4.47 19.53 -11.89
C LYS A 389 5.24 19.45 -10.55
N MET A 390 5.01 18.44 -9.72
CA MET A 390 5.80 18.24 -8.48
C MET A 390 7.26 17.79 -8.74
N GLY A 391 7.60 17.43 -9.98
CA GLY A 391 8.90 16.88 -10.37
C GLY A 391 8.81 15.45 -10.93
N VAL A 392 7.68 14.77 -10.75
CA VAL A 392 7.45 13.38 -11.21
C VAL A 392 7.72 13.23 -12.70
N MET A 393 7.28 14.19 -13.51
CA MET A 393 7.47 14.17 -14.95
C MET A 393 8.95 14.20 -15.34
N ASP A 394 9.75 15.08 -14.75
CA ASP A 394 11.14 15.25 -15.12
C ASP A 394 11.97 14.04 -14.68
N VAL A 395 11.73 13.51 -13.48
CA VAL A 395 12.39 12.28 -12.98
C VAL A 395 12.00 11.07 -13.82
N ALA A 396 10.72 10.90 -14.18
CA ALA A 396 10.27 9.78 -15.01
C ALA A 396 10.89 9.82 -16.43
N CYS A 397 11.00 11.01 -17.01
CA CYS A 397 11.68 11.20 -18.30
C CYS A 397 13.18 10.86 -18.19
N SER A 398 13.89 11.41 -17.21
CA SER A 398 15.33 11.14 -16.99
C SER A 398 15.61 9.65 -16.76
N LEU A 399 14.78 8.96 -15.97
CA LEU A 399 14.90 7.51 -15.76
C LEU A 399 14.66 6.72 -17.05
N THR A 400 13.71 7.16 -17.88
CA THR A 400 13.43 6.52 -19.16
C THR A 400 14.59 6.71 -20.11
N GLU A 401 15.11 7.94 -20.26
CA GLU A 401 16.27 8.26 -21.08
C GLU A 401 17.53 7.50 -20.62
N ALA A 402 17.76 7.40 -19.30
CA ALA A 402 18.89 6.62 -18.78
C ALA A 402 18.77 5.13 -19.10
N LYS A 403 17.56 4.54 -19.02
CA LYS A 403 17.29 3.14 -19.39
C LYS A 403 17.48 2.93 -20.90
N GLU A 404 16.98 3.84 -21.74
CA GLU A 404 17.14 3.79 -23.20
C GLU A 404 18.60 3.94 -23.60
N ASN A 405 19.34 4.88 -23.02
CA ASN A 405 20.77 5.04 -23.26
C ASN A 405 21.56 3.79 -22.85
N LYS A 406 21.24 3.18 -21.69
CA LYS A 406 21.85 1.93 -21.26
C LYS A 406 21.55 0.77 -22.23
N ALA A 407 20.32 0.69 -22.75
CA ALA A 407 19.94 -0.29 -23.75
C ALA A 407 20.66 -0.04 -25.08
N ALA A 408 20.73 1.21 -25.53
CA ALA A 408 21.45 1.60 -26.73
C ALA A 408 22.95 1.27 -26.65
N LYS A 409 23.59 1.52 -25.50
CA LYS A 409 25.00 1.16 -25.27
C LYS A 409 25.26 -0.35 -25.35
N LYS A 410 24.27 -1.20 -25.07
CA LYS A 410 24.42 -2.66 -25.29
C LYS A 410 24.49 -3.06 -26.75
N THR A 411 24.04 -2.21 -27.66
CA THR A 411 24.12 -2.42 -29.12
C THR A 411 25.37 -1.81 -29.73
N ASP A 412 26.22 -1.17 -28.93
CA ASP A 412 27.43 -0.52 -29.39
C ASP A 412 28.43 -1.53 -29.94
N GLY A 413 29.14 -1.12 -30.96
CA GLY A 413 30.27 -1.82 -31.50
C GLY A 413 31.55 -1.47 -30.72
N SER A 414 32.57 -2.23 -30.98
CA SER A 414 33.94 -1.95 -30.49
C SER A 414 34.93 -2.26 -31.59
N LYS A 415 36.10 -1.61 -31.55
CA LYS A 415 37.20 -1.93 -32.48
C LYS A 415 37.79 -3.29 -32.10
N THR A 416 37.20 -4.35 -32.63
CA THR A 416 37.67 -5.74 -32.47
C THR A 416 38.23 -6.29 -33.76
N LYS A 417 39.19 -7.19 -33.69
CA LYS A 417 39.77 -7.82 -34.88
C LYS A 417 38.74 -8.65 -35.66
N ASN A 418 37.82 -9.29 -34.97
CA ASN A 418 36.79 -10.13 -35.59
C ASN A 418 35.40 -9.81 -35.03
N VAL A 419 34.40 -9.61 -35.86
CA VAL A 419 32.97 -9.49 -35.50
C VAL A 419 32.31 -10.85 -35.67
N ARG A 420 31.63 -11.34 -34.63
CA ARG A 420 30.92 -12.63 -34.64
C ARG A 420 29.40 -12.42 -34.55
N GLY A 421 28.64 -13.38 -35.07
CA GLY A 421 27.18 -13.45 -34.89
C GLY A 421 26.37 -12.57 -35.85
N ILE A 422 26.98 -11.99 -36.90
CA ILE A 422 26.30 -11.27 -37.95
C ILE A 422 26.21 -12.17 -39.17
N ALA A 423 24.99 -12.53 -39.55
CA ALA A 423 24.74 -13.41 -40.67
C ALA A 423 25.11 -12.75 -42.01
N ASN A 424 25.75 -13.50 -42.90
CA ASN A 424 26.13 -13.10 -44.28
C ASN A 424 27.07 -11.89 -44.36
N PHE A 425 27.66 -11.46 -43.22
CA PHE A 425 28.69 -10.43 -43.22
C PHE A 425 30.04 -11.05 -43.63
N ILE A 426 30.71 -10.46 -44.58
CA ILE A 426 32.07 -10.80 -45.02
C ILE A 426 32.99 -9.68 -44.60
N ASP A 427 33.88 -9.97 -43.65
CA ASP A 427 34.80 -8.98 -43.09
C ASP A 427 36.04 -8.78 -43.97
N ALA A 428 36.58 -7.58 -43.99
CA ALA A 428 37.89 -7.34 -44.56
C ALA A 428 39.00 -7.90 -43.64
N ASN A 429 40.02 -8.55 -44.18
CA ASN A 429 41.07 -9.18 -43.38
C ASN A 429 41.81 -8.17 -42.47
N GLN A 430 41.95 -6.90 -42.90
CA GLN A 430 42.63 -5.83 -42.15
C GLN A 430 41.67 -4.97 -41.31
N SER A 431 40.37 -5.29 -41.29
CA SER A 431 39.42 -4.53 -40.46
C SER A 431 39.70 -4.72 -38.96
N GLY A 432 39.50 -3.68 -38.16
CA GLY A 432 39.78 -3.70 -36.75
C GLY A 432 41.28 -3.77 -36.34
N THR A 433 42.21 -3.76 -37.32
CA THR A 433 43.67 -3.69 -37.09
C THR A 433 44.19 -2.25 -37.23
N VAL A 434 45.50 -2.08 -37.14
CA VAL A 434 46.17 -0.77 -37.39
C VAL A 434 45.94 -0.25 -38.80
N ASN A 435 45.66 -1.14 -39.77
CA ASN A 435 45.39 -0.83 -41.18
C ASN A 435 43.92 -0.60 -41.48
N SER A 436 43.05 -0.58 -40.47
CA SER A 436 41.59 -0.38 -40.65
C SER A 436 41.22 0.93 -41.37
N LYS A 437 42.14 1.92 -41.36
CA LYS A 437 41.96 3.17 -42.11
C LYS A 437 41.84 2.98 -43.63
N ASP A 438 42.40 1.90 -44.17
CA ASP A 438 42.36 1.58 -45.57
C ASP A 438 41.20 0.66 -45.96
N CYS A 439 40.45 0.15 -44.95
CA CYS A 439 39.32 -0.73 -45.16
C CYS A 439 38.06 0.01 -45.58
N ILE A 440 37.29 -0.59 -46.51
CA ILE A 440 36.05 -0.08 -47.07
C ILE A 440 34.94 -1.08 -46.72
N LEU A 441 33.79 -0.60 -46.21
CA LEU A 441 32.60 -1.42 -46.04
C LEU A 441 31.61 -1.14 -47.14
N ILE A 442 31.29 -2.16 -47.96
CA ILE A 442 30.26 -2.10 -48.97
C ILE A 442 28.94 -2.59 -48.37
N LEU A 443 27.91 -1.76 -48.43
CA LEU A 443 26.54 -2.15 -48.13
C LEU A 443 25.82 -2.44 -49.44
N CYS A 444 25.26 -3.64 -49.60
CA CYS A 444 24.56 -4.03 -50.81
C CYS A 444 23.12 -4.52 -50.49
N GLU A 445 22.23 -4.39 -51.45
CA GLU A 445 20.84 -4.85 -51.33
C GLU A 445 20.72 -6.35 -51.65
N GLY A 446 20.56 -7.15 -50.58
CA GLY A 446 20.29 -8.57 -50.66
C GLY A 446 21.49 -9.47 -51.01
N LEU A 447 21.22 -10.78 -50.94
CA LEU A 447 22.24 -11.83 -51.11
C LEU A 447 22.74 -11.97 -52.54
N SER A 448 21.91 -11.66 -53.55
CA SER A 448 22.31 -11.73 -54.95
C SER A 448 23.40 -10.71 -55.27
N ALA A 449 23.27 -9.49 -54.79
CA ALA A 449 24.31 -8.48 -54.95
C ALA A 449 25.58 -8.85 -54.16
N LEU A 450 25.46 -9.40 -52.95
CA LEU A 450 26.59 -9.93 -52.17
C LEU A 450 27.39 -10.95 -53.00
N SER A 451 26.72 -11.95 -53.58
CA SER A 451 27.36 -13.00 -54.37
C SER A 451 28.09 -12.44 -55.60
N GLY A 452 27.48 -11.48 -56.30
CA GLY A 452 28.08 -10.82 -57.46
C GLY A 452 29.34 -10.04 -57.09
N ILE A 453 29.32 -9.29 -55.98
CA ILE A 453 30.48 -8.54 -55.51
C ILE A 453 31.60 -9.49 -55.09
N VAL A 454 31.28 -10.51 -54.28
CA VAL A 454 32.28 -11.48 -53.78
C VAL A 454 33.00 -12.23 -54.90
N SER A 455 32.27 -12.58 -55.96
CA SER A 455 32.88 -13.28 -57.13
C SER A 455 33.79 -12.37 -57.94
N GLY A 456 33.63 -11.06 -57.87
CA GLY A 456 34.49 -10.08 -58.52
C GLY A 456 35.70 -9.61 -57.74
N LEU A 457 35.81 -9.92 -56.45
CA LEU A 457 36.92 -9.50 -55.63
C LEU A 457 38.16 -10.41 -55.81
N SER A 458 39.35 -9.80 -56.01
CA SER A 458 40.61 -10.49 -55.96
C SER A 458 41.02 -10.84 -54.52
N SER A 459 42.03 -11.66 -54.35
CA SER A 459 42.60 -11.99 -53.03
C SER A 459 43.18 -10.74 -52.31
N GLU A 460 43.65 -9.76 -53.08
CA GLU A 460 44.16 -8.50 -52.55
C GLU A 460 43.05 -7.58 -52.08
N ASP A 461 41.94 -7.47 -52.83
CA ASP A 461 40.76 -6.70 -52.49
C ASP A 461 40.14 -7.17 -51.14
N ARG A 462 40.17 -8.46 -50.85
CA ARG A 462 39.67 -9.03 -49.59
C ARG A 462 40.44 -8.57 -48.36
N ASN A 463 41.62 -8.02 -48.53
CA ASN A 463 42.33 -7.45 -47.40
C ASN A 463 41.69 -6.16 -46.89
N THR A 464 41.08 -5.38 -47.76
CA THR A 464 40.57 -4.05 -47.48
C THR A 464 39.06 -3.90 -47.67
N ILE A 465 38.38 -4.83 -48.38
CA ILE A 465 36.95 -4.74 -48.67
C ILE A 465 36.16 -5.72 -47.82
N GLY A 466 35.24 -5.20 -46.99
CA GLY A 466 34.21 -5.93 -46.30
C GLY A 466 32.81 -5.67 -46.95
N ILE A 467 31.90 -6.62 -46.83
CA ILE A 467 30.59 -6.54 -47.47
C ILE A 467 29.49 -6.98 -46.50
N TYR A 468 28.44 -6.17 -46.36
CA TYR A 468 27.26 -6.50 -45.60
C TYR A 468 25.99 -6.34 -46.40
N PRO A 469 25.20 -7.42 -46.61
CA PRO A 469 23.94 -7.37 -47.36
C PRO A 469 22.81 -6.89 -46.47
N LEU A 470 22.12 -5.84 -46.91
CA LEU A 470 20.92 -5.32 -46.27
C LEU A 470 19.71 -6.19 -46.63
N LYS A 471 18.79 -6.41 -45.71
CA LYS A 471 17.54 -7.12 -45.97
C LYS A 471 16.47 -6.25 -46.64
N GLY A 472 16.70 -4.95 -46.70
CA GLY A 472 15.79 -3.97 -47.24
C GLY A 472 16.31 -2.54 -47.04
N LYS A 473 15.42 -1.55 -47.12
CA LYS A 473 15.79 -0.14 -46.91
C LYS A 473 16.19 0.12 -45.46
N LEU A 474 17.31 0.82 -45.27
CA LEU A 474 17.74 1.25 -43.94
C LEU A 474 16.69 2.14 -43.29
N LEU A 475 16.55 1.96 -41.98
CA LEU A 475 15.73 2.83 -41.16
C LEU A 475 16.28 4.26 -41.17
N ASN A 476 15.43 5.24 -41.50
CA ASN A 476 15.81 6.63 -41.33
C ASN A 476 15.80 6.96 -39.82
N VAL A 477 16.98 7.06 -39.24
CA VAL A 477 17.18 7.27 -37.81
C VAL A 477 16.94 8.72 -37.36
N ARG A 478 16.79 9.66 -38.32
CA ARG A 478 16.60 11.08 -37.98
C ARG A 478 15.22 11.31 -37.37
N GLY A 479 15.23 11.72 -36.10
CA GLY A 479 14.00 11.98 -35.33
C GLY A 479 13.31 10.73 -34.78
N GLU A 480 13.93 9.54 -34.92
CA GLU A 480 13.43 8.31 -34.30
C GLU A 480 13.85 8.16 -32.83
N GLN A 481 13.04 7.43 -32.07
CA GLN A 481 13.35 7.14 -30.67
C GLN A 481 14.55 6.20 -30.56
N ILE A 482 15.43 6.45 -29.58
CA ILE A 482 16.66 5.66 -29.33
C ILE A 482 16.34 4.16 -29.22
N LYS A 483 15.23 3.82 -28.57
CA LYS A 483 14.77 2.43 -28.44
C LYS A 483 14.50 1.79 -29.79
N LYS A 484 13.79 2.47 -30.70
CA LYS A 484 13.47 1.95 -32.04
C LYS A 484 14.73 1.73 -32.88
N ILE A 485 15.71 2.62 -32.72
CA ILE A 485 17.04 2.49 -33.35
C ILE A 485 17.78 1.27 -32.80
N ALA A 486 17.80 1.11 -31.46
CA ALA A 486 18.46 0.00 -30.78
C ALA A 486 17.82 -1.38 -31.08
N ASP A 487 16.50 -1.40 -31.30
CA ASP A 487 15.75 -2.63 -31.64
C ASP A 487 15.89 -3.01 -33.14
N ASN A 488 16.39 -2.08 -33.98
CA ASN A 488 16.59 -2.35 -35.39
C ASN A 488 17.88 -3.16 -35.62
N LYS A 489 17.71 -4.39 -36.10
CA LYS A 489 18.81 -5.33 -36.28
C LYS A 489 19.87 -4.83 -37.26
N GLU A 490 19.47 -4.26 -38.42
CA GLU A 490 20.41 -3.78 -39.43
C GLU A 490 21.28 -2.63 -38.90
N ILE A 491 20.66 -1.67 -38.23
CA ILE A 491 21.41 -0.58 -37.61
C ILE A 491 22.36 -1.11 -36.51
N THR A 492 21.90 -2.07 -35.70
CA THR A 492 22.73 -2.69 -34.66
C THR A 492 23.90 -3.47 -35.27
N ASP A 493 23.67 -4.21 -36.35
CA ASP A 493 24.71 -4.95 -37.05
C ASP A 493 25.74 -3.98 -37.67
N ILE A 494 25.29 -2.90 -38.33
CA ILE A 494 26.17 -1.86 -38.87
C ILE A 494 27.01 -1.20 -37.76
N LYS A 495 26.40 -0.86 -36.63
CA LYS A 495 27.16 -0.30 -35.47
C LYS A 495 28.27 -1.25 -35.02
N LYS A 496 27.99 -2.55 -34.93
CA LYS A 496 28.98 -3.56 -34.53
C LYS A 496 30.05 -3.76 -35.58
N ILE A 497 29.67 -3.80 -36.87
CA ILE A 497 30.61 -3.95 -37.99
C ILE A 497 31.57 -2.76 -38.04
N LEU A 498 31.06 -1.55 -37.90
CA LEU A 498 31.88 -0.34 -37.98
C LEU A 498 32.62 -0.04 -36.67
N GLY A 499 32.16 -0.51 -35.51
CA GLY A 499 32.67 -0.17 -34.20
C GLY A 499 32.11 1.15 -33.65
N LEU A 500 30.90 1.54 -34.05
CA LEU A 500 30.26 2.79 -33.60
C LEU A 500 29.73 2.70 -32.17
N GLU A 501 29.92 3.76 -31.39
CA GLU A 501 29.44 3.89 -30.02
C GLU A 501 28.35 4.96 -29.90
N THR A 502 27.34 4.69 -29.08
CA THR A 502 26.23 5.62 -28.83
C THR A 502 26.70 6.87 -28.09
N GLY A 503 26.38 8.04 -28.66
CA GLY A 503 26.74 9.34 -28.07
C GLY A 503 28.16 9.81 -28.41
N CYS A 504 28.93 9.05 -29.22
CA CYS A 504 30.21 9.48 -29.74
C CYS A 504 30.04 10.24 -31.07
N GLU A 505 30.68 11.42 -31.16
CA GLU A 505 30.79 12.18 -32.39
C GLU A 505 32.19 11.99 -32.97
N TYR A 506 32.25 11.52 -34.23
CA TYR A 506 33.50 11.26 -34.93
C TYR A 506 33.76 12.42 -35.91
N GLN A 507 34.45 13.47 -35.42
CA GLN A 507 34.67 14.69 -36.22
C GLN A 507 35.96 14.70 -37.01
N ASN A 508 36.96 13.94 -36.58
CA ASN A 508 38.26 13.89 -37.21
C ASN A 508 38.58 12.51 -37.77
N LEU A 509 39.23 12.45 -38.97
CA LEU A 509 39.70 11.20 -39.55
C LEU A 509 40.64 10.41 -38.62
N GLY A 510 41.41 11.08 -37.78
CA GLY A 510 42.29 10.45 -36.80
C GLY A 510 41.52 9.72 -35.70
N ASP A 511 40.36 10.24 -35.25
CA ASP A 511 39.51 9.61 -34.26
C ASP A 511 38.76 8.40 -34.87
N VAL A 512 38.34 8.52 -36.14
CA VAL A 512 37.73 7.42 -36.89
C VAL A 512 38.71 6.24 -36.97
N HIS A 513 39.97 6.48 -37.29
CA HIS A 513 40.99 5.41 -37.42
C HIS A 513 41.33 4.74 -36.09
N LYS A 514 41.19 5.42 -34.98
CA LYS A 514 41.45 4.86 -33.65
C LYS A 514 40.31 3.99 -33.13
N HIS A 515 39.07 4.35 -33.48
CA HIS A 515 37.87 3.77 -32.87
C HIS A 515 37.07 2.90 -33.83
N LEU A 516 37.13 3.14 -35.12
CA LEU A 516 36.37 2.41 -36.10
C LEU A 516 37.14 1.25 -36.76
N ARG A 517 36.42 0.22 -37.17
CA ARG A 517 36.98 -0.94 -37.88
C ARG A 517 37.16 -0.69 -39.36
N TYR A 518 36.48 0.29 -39.91
CA TYR A 518 36.51 0.71 -41.31
C TYR A 518 36.73 2.22 -41.36
N GLY A 519 37.63 2.66 -42.24
CA GLY A 519 37.92 4.07 -42.41
C GLY A 519 37.26 4.73 -43.58
N LYS A 520 36.64 3.92 -44.46
CA LYS A 520 35.99 4.40 -45.68
C LYS A 520 34.67 3.67 -45.93
#